data_c96fa3eaab80e5db924aec6c46cdeda2
#
_entry.id   c96fa3eaab80e5db924aec6c46cdeda2
#
_cell.length_a   1.000
_cell.length_b   1.000
_cell.length_c   1.000
_cell.angle_alpha   90.00
_cell.angle_beta   90.00
_cell.angle_gamma   90.00
#
_symmetry.space_group_name_H-M   'P 1'
#
loop_
_entity.id
_entity.type
_entity.pdbx_description
1 polymer ?
#
loop_
_entity_poly.entity_id
_entity_poly.type
_entity_poly.pdbx_seq_one_letter_code
_entity_poly.pdbx_strand_id
1 'polypeptide(L)'
;MDTVLHNKPQYLLTKVIEEATEISQAATKSLTFGINNHNPLTPNKSNADDIINEFYHLDAMIEMLQQEGILPKLTKEEELKIKNEKKRKVNNYMKGYGVS
;
A
#
# COMPACT_ATOMS: atom_id res chain seq x y z
N MET A 1 -0.25 19.08 23.17
CA MET A 1 0.85 19.30 22.38
C MET A 1 0.51 19.34 20.96
N ASP A 2 1.07 20.05 20.31
CA ASP A 2 0.81 20.02 19.01
C ASP A 2 1.90 19.44 18.34
N THR A 3 1.69 18.36 17.83
CA THR A 3 2.47 17.93 16.81
C THR A 3 2.22 18.75 15.68
N VAL A 4 3.14 19.47 15.40
CA VAL A 4 2.87 20.34 14.43
C VAL A 4 3.44 19.87 13.18
N LEU A 5 2.58 19.53 12.28
CA LEU A 5 2.93 19.29 10.91
C LEU A 5 2.91 20.65 10.24
N HIS A 6 4.06 21.31 10.28
CA HIS A 6 4.15 22.68 9.84
C HIS A 6 4.10 22.86 8.34
N ASN A 7 4.25 21.78 7.56
CA ASN A 7 4.31 21.94 6.12
C ASN A 7 3.67 20.75 5.42
N LYS A 8 3.36 20.95 4.16
CA LYS A 8 2.70 19.99 3.32
C LYS A 8 3.49 18.68 3.16
N PRO A 9 4.82 18.70 2.91
CA PRO A 9 5.59 17.45 2.83
C PRO A 9 5.48 16.58 4.07
N GLN A 10 5.59 17.17 5.26
CA GLN A 10 5.47 16.42 6.51
C GLN A 10 4.09 15.81 6.67
N TYR A 11 3.06 16.59 6.36
CA TYR A 11 1.68 16.10 6.41
C TYR A 11 1.48 14.91 5.48
N LEU A 12 1.96 15.03 4.23
CA LEU A 12 1.80 13.97 3.25
C LEU A 12 2.59 12.71 3.62
N LEU A 13 3.78 12.86 4.20
CA LEU A 13 4.55 11.71 4.67
C LEU A 13 3.82 11.00 5.82
N THR A 14 3.17 11.76 6.69
CA THR A 14 2.34 11.18 7.75
C THR A 14 1.19 10.37 7.14
N LYS A 15 0.58 10.89 6.08
CA LYS A 15 -0.47 10.17 5.37
C LYS A 15 0.03 8.88 4.72
N VAL A 16 1.25 8.88 4.19
CA VAL A 16 1.86 7.66 3.66
C VAL A 16 1.94 6.59 4.76
N ILE A 17 2.37 6.98 5.96
CA ILE A 17 2.44 6.05 7.10
C ILE A 17 1.05 5.50 7.44
N GLU A 18 0.05 6.37 7.51
CA GLU A 18 -1.32 5.96 7.83
C GLU A 18 -1.86 4.97 6.78
N GLU A 19 -1.73 5.29 5.50
CA GLU A 19 -2.25 4.44 4.44
C GLU A 19 -1.52 3.10 4.35
N ALA A 20 -0.21 3.10 4.57
CA ALA A 20 0.57 1.87 4.61
C ALA A 20 0.12 0.97 5.78
N THR A 21 -0.18 1.57 6.93
CA THR A 21 -0.70 0.86 8.09
C THR A 21 -2.07 0.24 7.79
N GLU A 22 -2.93 0.96 7.10
CA GLU A 22 -4.26 0.47 6.74
C GLU A 22 -4.20 -0.70 5.77
N ILE A 23 -3.23 -0.70 4.83
CA ILE A 23 -2.99 -1.85 3.96
C ILE A 23 -2.61 -3.07 4.80
N SER A 24 -1.72 -2.88 5.77
CA SER A 24 -1.30 -3.97 6.67
C SER A 24 -2.47 -4.53 7.46
N GLN A 25 -3.36 -3.66 7.96
CA GLN A 25 -4.56 -4.09 8.68
C GLN A 25 -5.51 -4.87 7.78
N ALA A 26 -5.73 -4.40 6.56
CA ALA A 26 -6.60 -5.08 5.60
C ALA A 26 -6.06 -6.47 5.23
N ALA A 27 -4.75 -6.58 5.03
CA ALA A 27 -4.11 -7.85 4.74
C ALA A 27 -4.23 -8.82 5.93
N THR A 28 -4.04 -8.31 7.15
CA THR A 28 -4.18 -9.11 8.38
C THR A 28 -5.61 -9.64 8.53
N LYS A 29 -6.61 -8.80 8.28
CA LYS A 29 -8.01 -9.23 8.30
C LYS A 29 -8.27 -10.33 7.28
N SER A 30 -7.67 -10.21 6.11
CA SER A 30 -7.81 -11.22 5.06
C SER A 30 -7.23 -12.58 5.48
N LEU A 31 -6.09 -12.57 6.17
CA LEU A 31 -5.49 -13.79 6.70
C LEU A 31 -6.35 -14.41 7.80
N THR A 32 -6.95 -13.58 8.64
CA THR A 32 -7.72 -14.05 9.79
C THR A 32 -9.13 -14.51 9.40
N PHE A 33 -9.81 -13.74 8.57
CA PHE A 33 -11.24 -13.93 8.29
C PHE A 33 -11.54 -14.36 6.84
N GLY A 34 -10.52 -14.37 5.97
CA GLY A 34 -10.69 -14.72 4.56
C GLY A 34 -10.71 -13.50 3.65
N ILE A 35 -10.06 -13.63 2.50
CA ILE A 35 -9.90 -12.54 1.53
C ILE A 35 -11.25 -12.08 0.96
N ASN A 36 -12.18 -12.99 0.80
CA ASN A 36 -13.50 -12.68 0.24
C ASN A 36 -14.56 -12.38 1.30
N ASN A 37 -14.18 -12.42 2.58
CA ASN A 37 -15.11 -12.12 3.66
C ASN A 37 -15.29 -10.60 3.78
N HIS A 38 -16.32 -10.19 4.50
CA HIS A 38 -16.63 -8.79 4.67
C HIS A 38 -17.03 -8.49 6.11
N ASN A 39 -16.86 -7.24 6.51
CA ASN A 39 -17.34 -6.76 7.80
C ASN A 39 -18.88 -6.68 7.74
N PRO A 40 -19.59 -7.18 8.74
CA PRO A 40 -21.06 -7.09 8.76
C PRO A 40 -21.60 -5.66 8.60
N LEU A 41 -20.81 -4.66 9.01
CA LEU A 41 -21.23 -3.26 8.88
C LEU A 41 -21.03 -2.71 7.46
N THR A 42 -20.28 -3.41 6.62
CA THR A 42 -20.04 -3.00 5.23
C THR A 42 -20.20 -4.22 4.32
N PRO A 43 -21.42 -4.74 4.19
CA PRO A 43 -21.63 -6.03 3.52
C PRO A 43 -21.29 -6.05 2.03
N ASN A 44 -21.19 -4.89 1.39
CA ASN A 44 -20.87 -4.80 -0.03
C ASN A 44 -19.38 -4.66 -0.31
N LYS A 45 -18.55 -4.80 0.72
CA LYS A 45 -17.12 -4.57 0.61
C LYS A 45 -16.37 -5.73 1.22
N SER A 46 -15.63 -6.47 0.39
CA SER A 46 -14.82 -7.59 0.88
C SER A 46 -13.48 -7.09 1.42
N ASN A 47 -12.76 -7.98 2.11
CA ASN A 47 -11.40 -7.67 2.56
C ASN A 47 -10.48 -7.42 1.35
N ALA A 48 -10.71 -8.11 0.23
CA ALA A 48 -9.99 -7.85 -1.01
C ALA A 48 -10.20 -6.41 -1.51
N ASP A 49 -11.46 -5.93 -1.45
CA ASP A 49 -11.78 -4.56 -1.85
C ASP A 49 -11.05 -3.56 -0.96
N ASP A 50 -10.96 -3.83 0.34
CA ASP A 50 -10.26 -2.95 1.27
C ASP A 50 -8.78 -2.85 0.94
N ILE A 51 -8.14 -3.98 0.62
CA ILE A 51 -6.72 -3.96 0.26
C ILE A 51 -6.48 -3.07 -0.95
N ILE A 52 -7.29 -3.21 -1.99
CA ILE A 52 -7.09 -2.45 -3.22
C ILE A 52 -7.40 -0.96 -3.01
N ASN A 53 -8.44 -0.64 -2.23
CA ASN A 53 -8.76 0.74 -1.89
C ASN A 53 -7.62 1.41 -1.13
N GLU A 54 -7.10 0.74 -0.10
CA GLU A 54 -6.03 1.30 0.70
C GLU A 54 -4.74 1.45 -0.11
N PHE A 55 -4.50 0.53 -1.04
CA PHE A 55 -3.35 0.68 -1.95
C PHE A 55 -3.46 1.97 -2.78
N TYR A 56 -4.64 2.25 -3.32
CA TYR A 56 -4.80 3.46 -4.14
C TYR A 56 -4.81 4.74 -3.30
N HIS A 57 -5.24 4.66 -2.04
CA HIS A 57 -5.07 5.79 -1.12
C HIS A 57 -3.58 6.10 -0.92
N LEU A 58 -2.77 5.06 -0.71
CA LEU A 58 -1.32 5.22 -0.59
C LEU A 58 -0.72 5.78 -1.89
N ASP A 59 -1.13 5.23 -3.03
CA ASP A 59 -0.64 5.65 -4.34
C ASP A 59 -0.93 7.14 -4.57
N ALA A 60 -2.12 7.60 -4.17
CA ALA A 60 -2.49 9.01 -4.26
C ALA A 60 -1.55 9.91 -3.44
N MET A 61 -1.17 9.47 -2.24
CA MET A 61 -0.23 10.23 -1.41
C MET A 61 1.16 10.27 -2.02
N ILE A 62 1.60 9.15 -2.60
CA ILE A 62 2.87 9.11 -3.32
C ILE A 62 2.84 10.08 -4.50
N GLU A 63 1.76 10.08 -5.28
CA GLU A 63 1.62 11.00 -6.42
C GLU A 63 1.68 12.46 -5.99
N MET A 64 1.02 12.81 -4.89
CA MET A 64 1.06 14.18 -4.37
C MET A 64 2.48 14.58 -3.99
N LEU A 65 3.23 13.68 -3.36
CA LEU A 65 4.63 13.94 -3.01
C LEU A 65 5.51 14.08 -4.25
N GLN A 66 5.23 13.32 -5.30
CA GLN A 66 5.92 13.46 -6.57
C GLN A 66 5.62 14.82 -7.22
N GLN A 67 4.37 15.25 -7.16
CA GLN A 67 3.97 16.57 -7.69
C GLN A 67 4.63 17.71 -6.95
N GLU A 68 4.89 17.53 -5.65
CA GLU A 68 5.58 18.53 -4.84
C GLU A 68 7.10 18.47 -5.03
N GLY A 69 7.60 17.55 -5.82
CA GLY A 69 9.04 17.39 -6.02
C GLY A 69 9.78 16.74 -4.86
N ILE A 70 9.04 16.17 -3.90
CA ILE A 70 9.63 15.52 -2.72
C ILE A 70 10.10 14.11 -3.06
N LEU A 71 9.32 13.39 -3.86
CA LEU A 71 9.68 12.06 -4.33
C LEU A 71 9.95 12.11 -5.83
N PRO A 72 10.85 11.26 -6.34
CA PRO A 72 11.14 11.24 -7.76
C PRO A 72 9.96 10.67 -8.56
N LYS A 73 9.79 11.18 -9.77
CA LYS A 73 8.86 10.61 -10.73
C LYS A 73 9.67 9.64 -11.58
N LEU A 74 9.11 8.48 -11.80
CA LEU A 74 9.77 7.44 -12.60
C LEU A 74 9.07 7.30 -13.95
N THR A 75 9.82 6.87 -14.95
CA THR A 75 9.22 6.46 -16.21
C THR A 75 8.51 5.13 -16.00
N LYS A 76 7.61 4.79 -16.90
CA LYS A 76 6.92 3.51 -16.87
C LYS A 76 7.90 2.34 -16.87
N GLU A 77 8.96 2.47 -17.65
CA GLU A 77 10.01 1.45 -17.74
C GLU A 77 10.71 1.26 -16.39
N GLU A 78 11.05 2.37 -15.72
CA GLU A 78 11.67 2.32 -14.40
C GLU A 78 10.75 1.67 -13.37
N GLU A 79 9.47 2.04 -13.38
CA GLU A 79 8.46 1.43 -12.49
C GLU A 79 8.39 -0.09 -12.69
N LEU A 80 8.33 -0.52 -13.94
CA LEU A 80 8.24 -1.95 -14.27
C LEU A 80 9.48 -2.71 -13.82
N LYS A 81 10.65 -2.10 -13.97
CA LYS A 81 11.90 -2.71 -13.53
C LYS A 81 11.89 -2.99 -12.03
N ILE A 82 11.46 -2.02 -11.24
CA ILE A 82 11.36 -2.17 -9.79
C ILE A 82 10.37 -3.27 -9.44
N LYS A 83 9.19 -3.24 -10.05
CA LYS A 83 8.14 -4.24 -9.78
C LYS A 83 8.59 -5.64 -10.15
N ASN A 84 9.18 -5.80 -11.32
CA ASN A 84 9.60 -7.11 -11.81
C ASN A 84 10.73 -7.70 -10.97
N GLU A 85 11.63 -6.86 -10.50
CA GLU A 85 12.70 -7.31 -9.61
C GLU A 85 12.14 -7.82 -8.28
N LYS A 86 11.16 -7.11 -7.72
CA LYS A 86 10.51 -7.54 -6.48
C LYS A 86 9.77 -8.85 -6.67
N LYS A 87 9.03 -8.99 -7.78
CA LYS A 87 8.31 -10.22 -8.11
C LYS A 87 9.26 -11.40 -8.23
N ARG A 88 10.41 -11.19 -8.86
CA ARG A 88 11.43 -12.23 -9.00
C ARG A 88 11.95 -12.69 -7.64
N LYS A 89 12.24 -11.76 -6.76
CA LYS A 89 12.72 -12.07 -5.39
C LYS A 89 11.66 -12.87 -4.62
N VAL A 90 10.41 -12.45 -4.66
CA VAL A 90 9.32 -13.13 -3.97
C VAL A 90 9.14 -14.55 -4.54
N ASN A 91 9.18 -14.70 -5.86
CA ASN A 91 9.07 -16.02 -6.49
C ASN A 91 10.21 -16.95 -6.05
N ASN A 92 11.42 -16.44 -5.93
CA ASN A 92 12.56 -17.23 -5.45
C ASN A 92 12.37 -17.66 -4.00
N TYR A 93 11.89 -16.77 -3.14
CA TYR A 93 11.59 -17.11 -1.76
C TYR A 93 10.51 -18.18 -1.65
N MET A 94 9.44 -18.04 -2.44
CA MET A 94 8.37 -19.04 -2.44
C MET A 94 8.88 -20.41 -2.83
N LYS A 95 9.74 -20.50 -3.84
CA LYS A 95 10.34 -21.78 -4.24
C LYS A 95 11.20 -22.35 -3.12
N GLY A 96 12.00 -21.52 -2.46
CA GLY A 96 12.86 -21.96 -1.38
C GLY A 96 12.10 -22.49 -0.17
N TYR A 97 10.90 -21.99 0.08
CA TYR A 97 10.05 -22.42 1.21
C TYR A 97 8.95 -23.39 0.79
N GLY A 98 8.95 -23.85 -0.45
CA GLY A 98 7.96 -24.81 -0.90
C GLY A 98 6.55 -24.25 -1.08
N VAL A 99 6.42 -22.96 -1.26
CA VAL A 99 5.14 -22.32 -1.54
C VAL A 99 4.86 -22.44 -3.04
N SER A 100 3.70 -22.97 -3.38
CA SER A 100 3.30 -23.16 -4.77
C SER A 100 2.23 -22.15 -5.21
#